data_94e26a6eb05b2889a32c1dfb32dbee16
#
_entry.id   94e26a6eb05b2889a32c1dfb32dbee16
#
_cell.length_a   1.000
_cell.length_b   1.000
_cell.length_c   1.000
_cell.angle_alpha   90.00
_cell.angle_beta   90.00
_cell.angle_gamma   90.00
#
_symmetry.space_group_name_H-M   'P 1'
#
loop_
_entity.id
_entity.type
_entity.pdbx_description
1 polymer ?
#
loop_
_entity_poly.entity_id
_entity_poly.type
_entity_poly.pdbx_seq_one_letter_code
_entity_poly.pdbx_strand_id
1 'polypeptide(L)'
;KSRVIAFDNSFHGRTSAAVAVTDNKKIVAPLNAQQAVTFLPLNQIDLVEAELKKGDVCAVIIEPIQGVGGLDQGTTEFFQALEKVCNANDVVLILDEVQSGYGRSGKFFAHQHHGIHPDIVTTAKGMGNGFPIGGVLISPKFKASYGLLGTTFGGSHLACAAGIAVLDVMEKQNLIANTNKVSAYFFEAIKVIPEIIKVKGRGLMLGVEF
;
A
#
# COMPACT_ATOMS: atom_id res chain seq x y z
N LYS A 1 -13.91 -2.39 18.79
CA LYS A 1 -12.57 -2.61 18.22
C LYS A 1 -11.93 -1.25 17.95
N SER A 2 -10.71 -1.01 18.40
CA SER A 2 -10.06 0.31 18.29
C SER A 2 -8.57 0.25 17.95
N ARG A 3 -7.98 -0.94 17.94
CA ARG A 3 -6.56 -1.15 17.66
C ARG A 3 -6.34 -1.47 16.17
N VAL A 4 -5.24 -0.97 15.62
CA VAL A 4 -4.81 -1.24 14.24
C VAL A 4 -3.53 -2.10 14.28
N ILE A 5 -3.42 -3.04 13.37
CA ILE A 5 -2.16 -3.74 13.08
C ILE A 5 -1.50 -3.05 11.89
N ALA A 6 -0.24 -2.72 12.01
CA ALA A 6 0.66 -2.28 10.94
C ALA A 6 1.90 -3.19 10.91
N PHE A 7 2.81 -2.97 9.98
CA PHE A 7 3.98 -3.85 9.84
C PHE A 7 5.29 -3.07 10.08
N ASP A 8 6.30 -3.79 10.57
CA ASP A 8 7.63 -3.25 10.78
C ASP A 8 8.16 -2.61 9.50
N ASN A 9 8.89 -1.50 9.62
CA ASN A 9 9.41 -0.69 8.53
C ASN A 9 8.35 -0.05 7.61
N SER A 10 7.07 -0.04 7.99
CA SER A 10 6.00 0.58 7.19
C SER A 10 6.06 2.11 7.20
N PHE A 11 5.56 2.71 6.12
CA PHE A 11 5.37 4.16 6.02
C PHE A 11 4.03 4.48 5.35
N HIS A 12 3.10 5.06 6.11
CA HIS A 12 1.75 5.39 5.65
C HIS A 12 1.46 6.89 5.57
N GLY A 13 2.41 7.73 5.94
CA GLY A 13 2.27 9.19 5.82
C GLY A 13 2.56 9.98 7.09
N ARG A 14 2.20 11.26 7.06
CA ARG A 14 2.53 12.25 8.09
C ARG A 14 1.31 12.88 8.77
N THR A 15 0.10 12.60 8.32
CA THR A 15 -1.12 13.03 9.02
C THR A 15 -1.31 12.20 10.30
N SER A 16 -2.11 12.69 11.25
CA SER A 16 -2.18 12.15 12.60
C SER A 16 -2.35 10.63 12.67
N ALA A 17 -3.37 10.07 12.02
CA ALA A 17 -3.59 8.62 12.03
C ALA A 17 -2.54 7.87 11.18
N ALA A 18 -2.13 8.43 10.04
CA ALA A 18 -1.14 7.81 9.15
C ALA A 18 0.25 7.72 9.80
N VAL A 19 0.67 8.75 10.55
CA VAL A 19 1.94 8.72 11.26
C VAL A 19 1.92 7.74 12.44
N ALA A 20 0.77 7.51 13.06
CA ALA A 20 0.63 6.54 14.14
C ALA A 20 0.85 5.09 13.68
N VAL A 21 0.47 4.76 12.44
CA VAL A 21 0.67 3.43 11.81
C VAL A 21 1.96 3.36 10.98
N THR A 22 2.79 4.40 11.00
CA THR A 22 4.13 4.42 10.40
C THR A 22 5.17 3.97 11.42
N ASP A 23 5.97 2.97 11.09
CA ASP A 23 7.01 2.44 11.99
C ASP A 23 8.26 3.36 11.98
N ASN A 24 8.10 4.53 12.58
CA ASN A 24 9.20 5.47 12.80
C ASN A 24 8.92 6.37 14.01
N LYS A 25 9.38 5.93 15.17
CA LYS A 25 9.19 6.66 16.45
C LYS A 25 9.73 8.10 16.44
N LYS A 26 10.70 8.43 15.55
CA LYS A 26 11.30 9.77 15.48
C LYS A 26 10.37 10.83 14.92
N ILE A 27 9.32 10.42 14.19
CA ILE A 27 8.37 11.35 13.56
C ILE A 27 6.99 11.35 14.21
N VAL A 28 6.76 10.49 15.20
CA VAL A 28 5.50 10.40 15.93
C VAL A 28 5.50 11.40 17.09
N ALA A 29 4.74 12.49 16.96
CA ALA A 29 4.55 13.42 18.06
C ALA A 29 3.75 12.76 19.21
N PRO A 30 3.92 13.21 20.49
CA PRO A 30 3.21 12.63 21.63
C PRO A 30 1.69 12.53 21.46
N LEU A 31 1.08 13.53 20.81
CA LEU A 31 -0.34 13.53 20.48
C LEU A 31 -0.77 12.34 19.61
N ASN A 32 0.09 11.92 18.68
CA ASN A 32 -0.18 10.83 17.75
C ASN A 32 0.20 9.45 18.32
N ALA A 33 1.04 9.42 19.35
CA ALA A 33 1.49 8.19 20.01
C ALA A 33 0.40 7.53 20.88
N GLN A 34 -0.75 8.17 21.06
CA GLN A 34 -1.87 7.64 21.84
C GLN A 34 -2.76 6.64 21.06
N GLN A 35 -2.54 6.49 19.75
CA GLN A 35 -3.26 5.53 18.93
C GLN A 35 -2.84 4.10 19.30
N ALA A 36 -3.82 3.22 19.47
CA ALA A 36 -3.56 1.81 19.74
C ALA A 36 -3.12 1.11 18.45
N VAL A 37 -1.82 0.93 18.27
CA VAL A 37 -1.21 0.26 17.11
C VAL A 37 -0.30 -0.86 17.58
N THR A 38 -0.33 -2.00 16.88
CA THR A 38 0.62 -3.10 17.03
C THR A 38 1.40 -3.25 15.74
N PHE A 39 2.72 -3.21 15.80
CA PHE A 39 3.60 -3.49 14.67
C PHE A 39 4.01 -4.96 14.70
N LEU A 40 3.98 -5.60 13.53
CA LEU A 40 4.35 -7.01 13.35
C LEU A 40 5.32 -7.16 12.16
N PRO A 41 6.23 -8.13 12.20
CA PRO A 41 7.09 -8.43 11.06
C PRO A 41 6.27 -8.97 9.88
N LEU A 42 6.71 -8.68 8.64
CA LEU A 42 6.12 -9.25 7.44
C LEU A 42 6.25 -10.77 7.41
N ASN A 43 5.31 -11.43 6.73
CA ASN A 43 5.31 -12.88 6.48
C ASN A 43 5.16 -13.77 7.74
N GLN A 44 4.66 -13.20 8.84
CA GLN A 44 4.41 -13.91 10.11
C GLN A 44 2.91 -13.96 10.39
N ILE A 45 2.17 -14.80 9.63
CA ILE A 45 0.71 -14.86 9.73
C ILE A 45 0.24 -15.33 11.11
N ASP A 46 0.97 -16.22 11.77
CA ASP A 46 0.64 -16.74 13.11
C ASP A 46 0.59 -15.61 14.15
N LEU A 47 1.46 -14.60 14.02
CA LEU A 47 1.45 -13.43 14.90
C LEU A 47 0.20 -12.56 14.64
N VAL A 48 -0.18 -12.39 13.37
CA VAL A 48 -1.42 -11.68 13.03
C VAL A 48 -2.63 -12.39 13.63
N GLU A 49 -2.73 -13.71 13.45
CA GLU A 49 -3.82 -14.52 14.02
C GLU A 49 -3.89 -14.41 15.55
N ALA A 50 -2.72 -14.45 16.22
CA ALA A 50 -2.66 -14.30 17.68
C ALA A 50 -3.18 -12.94 18.14
N GLU A 51 -2.85 -11.86 17.41
CA GLU A 51 -3.36 -10.52 17.70
C GLU A 51 -4.85 -10.37 17.41
N LEU A 52 -5.36 -10.96 16.33
CA LEU A 52 -6.79 -10.91 15.99
C LEU A 52 -7.66 -11.65 17.01
N LYS A 53 -7.17 -12.74 17.60
CA LYS A 53 -7.85 -13.51 18.66
C LYS A 53 -8.14 -12.68 19.92
N LYS A 54 -7.45 -11.55 20.13
CA LYS A 54 -7.73 -10.63 21.26
C LYS A 54 -9.06 -9.88 21.10
N GLY A 55 -9.62 -9.82 19.87
CA GLY A 55 -10.95 -9.29 19.58
C GLY A 55 -11.07 -7.76 19.52
N ASP A 56 -9.98 -7.02 19.71
CA ASP A 56 -9.96 -5.56 19.78
C ASP A 56 -9.42 -4.87 18.50
N VAL A 57 -8.91 -5.64 17.54
CA VAL A 57 -8.39 -5.13 16.26
C VAL A 57 -9.54 -4.76 15.33
N CYS A 58 -9.54 -3.52 14.82
CA CYS A 58 -10.52 -3.04 13.84
C CYS A 58 -10.01 -3.08 12.39
N ALA A 59 -8.71 -2.91 12.18
CA ALA A 59 -8.12 -2.90 10.85
C ALA A 59 -6.68 -3.42 10.85
N VAL A 60 -6.26 -3.93 9.71
CA VAL A 60 -4.87 -4.20 9.34
C VAL A 60 -4.52 -3.31 8.16
N ILE A 61 -3.41 -2.56 8.25
CA ILE A 61 -2.90 -1.74 7.15
C ILE A 61 -1.52 -2.24 6.71
N ILE A 62 -1.32 -2.36 5.40
CA ILE A 62 -0.08 -2.88 4.82
C ILE A 62 0.21 -2.26 3.46
N GLU A 63 1.49 -2.00 3.18
CA GLU A 63 1.97 -1.73 1.82
C GLU A 63 2.22 -3.05 1.10
N PRO A 64 1.73 -3.26 -0.14
CA PRO A 64 2.09 -4.47 -0.91
C PRO A 64 3.59 -4.60 -1.14
N ILE A 65 4.26 -3.45 -1.28
CA ILE A 65 5.72 -3.31 -1.36
C ILE A 65 6.07 -2.10 -0.50
N GLN A 66 6.87 -2.30 0.54
CA GLN A 66 7.25 -1.24 1.48
C GLN A 66 8.17 -0.22 0.81
N GLY A 67 7.64 0.97 0.50
CA GLY A 67 8.38 1.97 -0.25
C GLY A 67 9.58 2.54 0.50
N VAL A 68 9.39 2.92 1.75
CA VAL A 68 10.44 3.49 2.62
C VAL A 68 11.23 2.40 3.35
N GLY A 69 10.59 1.27 3.61
CA GLY A 69 11.14 0.14 4.36
C GLY A 69 12.12 -0.75 3.57
N GLY A 70 12.69 -0.28 2.46
CA GLY A 70 13.71 -1.02 1.72
C GLY A 70 13.16 -1.99 0.68
N LEU A 71 11.95 -1.77 0.21
CA LEU A 71 11.25 -2.54 -0.85
C LEU A 71 11.00 -4.01 -0.49
N ASP A 72 10.90 -4.31 0.80
CA ASP A 72 10.44 -5.61 1.26
C ASP A 72 8.95 -5.78 0.96
N GLN A 73 8.52 -7.02 0.74
CA GLN A 73 7.14 -7.35 0.38
C GLN A 73 6.69 -8.64 1.04
N GLY A 74 5.39 -8.74 1.26
CA GLY A 74 4.76 -9.99 1.69
C GLY A 74 4.76 -11.02 0.55
N THR A 75 4.80 -12.32 0.90
CA THR A 75 4.61 -13.39 -0.06
C THR A 75 3.14 -13.49 -0.50
N THR A 76 2.87 -14.17 -1.59
CA THR A 76 1.48 -14.39 -2.04
C THR A 76 0.68 -15.17 -1.00
N GLU A 77 1.29 -16.19 -0.41
CA GLU A 77 0.69 -17.02 0.63
C GLU A 77 0.34 -16.18 1.86
N PHE A 78 1.24 -15.27 2.26
CA PHE A 78 1.00 -14.37 3.37
C PHE A 78 -0.19 -13.44 3.10
N PHE A 79 -0.26 -12.80 1.93
CA PHE A 79 -1.35 -11.90 1.58
C PHE A 79 -2.70 -12.62 1.49
N GLN A 80 -2.73 -13.82 0.92
CA GLN A 80 -3.94 -14.64 0.84
C GLN A 80 -4.42 -15.11 2.22
N ALA A 81 -3.48 -15.51 3.08
CA ALA A 81 -3.79 -15.84 4.47
C ALA A 81 -4.27 -14.62 5.24
N LEU A 82 -3.64 -13.44 5.04
CA LEU A 82 -4.01 -12.19 5.69
C LEU A 82 -5.45 -11.78 5.33
N GLU A 83 -5.83 -11.82 4.06
CA GLU A 83 -7.20 -11.56 3.62
C GLU A 83 -8.18 -12.52 4.30
N LYS A 84 -7.87 -13.82 4.30
CA LYS A 84 -8.72 -14.85 4.91
C LYS A 84 -8.94 -14.62 6.41
N VAL A 85 -7.87 -14.34 7.16
CA VAL A 85 -7.99 -14.17 8.63
C VAL A 85 -8.66 -12.83 8.98
N CYS A 86 -8.45 -11.77 8.20
CA CYS A 86 -9.16 -10.50 8.37
C CYS A 86 -10.66 -10.70 8.17
N ASN A 87 -11.07 -11.34 7.07
CA ASN A 87 -12.47 -11.64 6.79
C ASN A 87 -13.11 -12.52 7.88
N ALA A 88 -12.42 -13.55 8.35
CA ALA A 88 -12.93 -14.45 9.39
C ALA A 88 -13.15 -13.76 10.74
N ASN A 89 -12.44 -12.66 11.02
CA ASN A 89 -12.51 -11.94 12.30
C ASN A 89 -13.26 -10.60 12.19
N ASP A 90 -13.88 -10.29 11.04
CA ASP A 90 -14.53 -8.99 10.78
C ASP A 90 -13.57 -7.82 11.07
N VAL A 91 -12.40 -7.87 10.43
CA VAL A 91 -11.32 -6.89 10.50
C VAL A 91 -11.09 -6.32 9.11
N VAL A 92 -10.99 -5.00 9.01
CA VAL A 92 -10.82 -4.29 7.73
C VAL A 92 -9.40 -4.48 7.21
N LEU A 93 -9.24 -4.98 5.99
CA LEU A 93 -7.95 -5.05 5.31
C LEU A 93 -7.75 -3.81 4.44
N ILE A 94 -6.72 -3.00 4.77
CA ILE A 94 -6.35 -1.77 4.07
C ILE A 94 -5.04 -1.98 3.34
N LEU A 95 -5.04 -1.86 2.01
CA LEU A 95 -3.83 -1.87 1.20
C LEU A 95 -3.43 -0.44 0.86
N ASP A 96 -2.22 -0.08 1.26
CA ASP A 96 -1.62 1.21 0.92
C ASP A 96 -0.88 1.11 -0.42
N GLU A 97 -1.57 1.50 -1.47
CA GLU A 97 -1.06 1.51 -2.86
C GLU A 97 -0.57 2.91 -3.30
N VAL A 98 -0.32 3.79 -2.33
CA VAL A 98 0.13 5.16 -2.61
C VAL A 98 1.40 5.19 -3.45
N GLN A 99 2.31 4.24 -3.24
CA GLN A 99 3.56 4.15 -3.99
C GLN A 99 3.56 3.03 -5.04
N SER A 100 2.94 1.91 -4.76
CA SER A 100 2.96 0.70 -5.59
C SER A 100 1.91 0.67 -6.70
N GLY A 101 0.85 1.48 -6.57
CA GLY A 101 -0.25 1.55 -7.53
C GLY A 101 0.10 2.26 -8.84
N TYR A 102 -0.90 2.43 -9.68
CA TYR A 102 -0.82 3.10 -11.00
C TYR A 102 0.27 2.52 -11.90
N GLY A 103 0.33 1.19 -11.99
CA GLY A 103 1.19 0.47 -12.93
C GLY A 103 2.65 0.32 -12.49
N ARG A 104 3.06 0.93 -11.37
CA ARG A 104 4.45 0.94 -10.90
C ARG A 104 5.04 -0.47 -10.74
N SER A 105 4.25 -1.41 -10.24
CA SER A 105 4.67 -2.80 -9.99
C SER A 105 4.46 -3.76 -11.19
N GLY A 106 3.91 -3.27 -12.33
CA GLY A 106 3.57 -4.10 -13.50
C GLY A 106 2.13 -4.65 -13.49
N LYS A 107 1.32 -4.27 -12.50
CA LYS A 107 -0.13 -4.36 -12.45
C LYS A 107 -0.69 -2.98 -12.10
N PHE A 108 -1.98 -2.72 -12.33
CA PHE A 108 -2.57 -1.43 -11.96
C PHE A 108 -2.43 -1.17 -10.46
N PHE A 109 -2.77 -2.16 -9.64
CA PHE A 109 -2.47 -2.21 -8.20
C PHE A 109 -1.59 -3.41 -7.90
N ALA A 110 -0.63 -3.25 -6.96
CA ALA A 110 0.30 -4.31 -6.62
C ALA A 110 -0.36 -5.52 -5.97
N HIS A 111 -1.44 -5.33 -5.18
CA HIS A 111 -2.19 -6.43 -4.58
C HIS A 111 -2.74 -7.42 -5.60
N GLN A 112 -2.96 -6.99 -6.85
CA GLN A 112 -3.41 -7.87 -7.94
C GLN A 112 -2.40 -8.98 -8.29
N HIS A 113 -1.12 -8.83 -7.90
CA HIS A 113 -0.14 -9.91 -8.03
C HIS A 113 -0.42 -11.10 -7.11
N HIS A 114 -1.16 -10.86 -6.03
CA HIS A 114 -1.47 -11.86 -5.01
C HIS A 114 -2.90 -12.42 -5.13
N GLY A 115 -3.72 -11.84 -6.02
CA GLY A 115 -5.11 -12.28 -6.25
C GLY A 115 -6.04 -12.03 -5.06
N ILE A 116 -5.74 -11.02 -4.23
CA ILE A 116 -6.56 -10.63 -3.07
C ILE A 116 -7.47 -9.43 -3.37
N HIS A 117 -8.50 -9.27 -2.55
CA HIS A 117 -9.51 -8.22 -2.65
C HIS A 117 -9.60 -7.45 -1.33
N PRO A 118 -8.79 -6.40 -1.13
CA PRO A 118 -8.81 -5.63 0.10
C PRO A 118 -10.13 -4.86 0.26
N ASP A 119 -10.44 -4.50 1.49
CA ASP A 119 -11.63 -3.72 1.82
C ASP A 119 -11.46 -2.24 1.48
N ILE A 120 -10.24 -1.74 1.64
CA ILE A 120 -9.88 -0.35 1.37
C ILE A 120 -8.54 -0.33 0.64
N VAL A 121 -8.45 0.51 -0.40
CA VAL A 121 -7.18 0.81 -1.09
C VAL A 121 -6.94 2.32 -1.02
N THR A 122 -5.80 2.73 -0.46
CA THR A 122 -5.36 4.12 -0.50
C THR A 122 -4.46 4.36 -1.70
N THR A 123 -4.62 5.49 -2.37
CA THR A 123 -3.89 5.82 -3.60
C THR A 123 -3.56 7.30 -3.68
N ALA A 124 -2.41 7.63 -4.25
CA ALA A 124 -1.95 9.01 -4.49
C ALA A 124 -0.78 8.99 -5.51
N LYS A 125 0.20 9.85 -5.38
CA LYS A 125 1.46 9.92 -6.16
C LYS A 125 1.24 9.72 -7.67
N GLY A 126 1.39 8.48 -8.16
CA GLY A 126 1.19 8.13 -9.56
C GLY A 126 -0.20 8.50 -10.10
N MET A 127 -1.22 8.54 -9.25
CA MET A 127 -2.58 8.94 -9.58
C MET A 127 -2.64 10.32 -10.25
N GLY A 128 -1.82 11.27 -9.80
CA GLY A 128 -1.77 12.63 -10.33
C GLY A 128 -0.52 12.94 -11.15
N ASN A 129 0.46 12.03 -11.21
CA ASN A 129 1.73 12.22 -11.88
C ASN A 129 2.39 13.57 -11.59
N GLY A 130 2.42 13.98 -10.32
CA GLY A 130 2.95 15.26 -9.85
C GLY A 130 1.89 16.27 -9.45
N PHE A 131 0.63 16.14 -9.90
CA PHE A 131 -0.47 16.94 -9.38
C PHE A 131 -0.90 16.40 -8.00
N PRO A 132 -1.13 17.27 -6.98
CA PRO A 132 -1.54 16.83 -5.64
C PRO A 132 -2.96 16.28 -5.66
N ILE A 133 -3.07 14.97 -5.62
CA ILE A 133 -4.34 14.24 -5.55
C ILE A 133 -4.12 12.94 -4.76
N GLY A 134 -5.11 12.56 -4.00
CA GLY A 134 -5.21 11.25 -3.36
C GLY A 134 -6.63 10.74 -3.41
N GLY A 135 -6.79 9.45 -3.29
CA GLY A 135 -8.07 8.77 -3.31
C GLY A 135 -8.10 7.57 -2.38
N VAL A 136 -9.29 7.17 -2.03
CA VAL A 136 -9.57 5.96 -1.28
C VAL A 136 -10.65 5.18 -2.01
N LEU A 137 -10.35 3.94 -2.40
CA LEU A 137 -11.34 3.02 -2.92
C LEU A 137 -11.86 2.19 -1.75
N ILE A 138 -13.18 2.16 -1.61
CA ILE A 138 -13.83 1.55 -0.45
C ILE A 138 -14.76 0.45 -0.96
N SER A 139 -14.64 -0.75 -0.37
CA SER A 139 -15.49 -1.90 -0.69
C SER A 139 -16.98 -1.56 -0.47
N PRO A 140 -17.89 -2.03 -1.33
CA PRO A 140 -19.32 -1.83 -1.17
C PRO A 140 -19.91 -2.48 0.10
N LYS A 141 -19.15 -3.27 0.84
CA LYS A 141 -19.58 -3.75 2.17
C LYS A 141 -19.77 -2.60 3.17
N PHE A 142 -19.10 -1.47 2.98
CA PHE A 142 -19.30 -0.26 3.78
C PHE A 142 -20.43 0.57 3.20
N LYS A 143 -21.40 0.90 4.05
CA LYS A 143 -22.49 1.80 3.66
C LYS A 143 -22.08 3.25 3.89
N ALA A 144 -22.29 4.09 2.89
CA ALA A 144 -22.10 5.52 3.03
C ALA A 144 -23.00 6.08 4.13
N SER A 145 -22.44 6.99 4.93
CA SER A 145 -23.18 7.73 5.96
C SER A 145 -22.96 9.22 5.72
N TYR A 146 -24.05 9.97 5.67
CA TYR A 146 -24.00 11.41 5.44
C TYR A 146 -23.18 12.10 6.56
N GLY A 147 -22.24 12.96 6.16
CA GLY A 147 -21.39 13.71 7.08
C GLY A 147 -20.23 12.92 7.71
N LEU A 148 -20.08 11.62 7.44
CA LEU A 148 -18.98 10.83 7.99
C LEU A 148 -17.62 11.20 7.38
N LEU A 149 -17.60 11.43 6.07
CA LEU A 149 -16.39 11.82 5.34
C LEU A 149 -16.61 13.20 4.73
N GLY A 150 -15.59 14.04 4.80
CA GLY A 150 -15.64 15.37 4.23
C GLY A 150 -14.25 15.88 3.86
N THR A 151 -14.17 16.63 2.77
CA THR A 151 -12.95 17.29 2.34
C THR A 151 -13.32 18.55 1.53
N THR A 152 -12.64 19.67 1.79
CA THR A 152 -12.92 20.92 1.09
C THR A 152 -12.54 20.86 -0.40
N PHE A 153 -11.44 20.20 -0.74
CA PHE A 153 -10.94 20.11 -2.11
C PHE A 153 -11.19 18.76 -2.78
N GLY A 154 -11.89 17.85 -2.12
CA GLY A 154 -12.23 16.54 -2.69
C GLY A 154 -13.07 16.68 -3.94
N GLY A 155 -12.68 15.99 -5.03
CA GLY A 155 -13.34 16.14 -6.33
C GLY A 155 -13.05 17.45 -7.07
N SER A 156 -11.97 18.18 -6.69
CA SER A 156 -11.52 19.37 -7.43
C SER A 156 -11.41 19.06 -8.92
N HIS A 157 -11.99 19.93 -9.77
CA HIS A 157 -12.01 19.73 -11.22
C HIS A 157 -10.58 19.60 -11.81
N LEU A 158 -9.62 20.39 -11.34
CA LEU A 158 -8.23 20.31 -11.79
C LEU A 158 -7.58 18.97 -11.41
N ALA A 159 -7.79 18.52 -10.18
CA ALA A 159 -7.27 17.22 -9.71
C ALA A 159 -7.89 16.06 -10.50
N CYS A 160 -9.21 16.09 -10.71
CA CYS A 160 -9.90 15.06 -11.49
C CYS A 160 -9.44 15.06 -12.96
N ALA A 161 -9.27 16.23 -13.58
CA ALA A 161 -8.75 16.34 -14.94
C ALA A 161 -7.32 15.77 -15.05
N ALA A 162 -6.44 16.07 -14.08
CA ALA A 162 -5.10 15.50 -14.03
C ALA A 162 -5.14 13.96 -13.88
N GLY A 163 -5.97 13.43 -12.99
CA GLY A 163 -6.14 11.99 -12.81
C GLY A 163 -6.67 11.29 -14.08
N ILE A 164 -7.66 11.87 -14.74
CA ILE A 164 -8.19 11.35 -16.01
C ILE A 164 -7.10 11.34 -17.08
N ALA A 165 -6.34 12.41 -17.22
CA ALA A 165 -5.24 12.47 -18.18
C ALA A 165 -4.16 11.40 -17.92
N VAL A 166 -3.86 11.10 -16.63
CA VAL A 166 -2.96 10.00 -16.28
C VAL A 166 -3.50 8.67 -16.74
N LEU A 167 -4.78 8.36 -16.47
CA LEU A 167 -5.42 7.11 -16.89
C LEU A 167 -5.42 6.97 -18.41
N ASP A 168 -5.79 8.02 -19.11
CA ASP A 168 -5.77 8.09 -20.58
C ASP A 168 -4.40 7.77 -21.18
N VAL A 169 -3.33 8.36 -20.63
CA VAL A 169 -1.97 8.10 -21.08
C VAL A 169 -1.55 6.67 -20.76
N MET A 170 -1.86 6.17 -19.57
CA MET A 170 -1.54 4.80 -19.17
C MET A 170 -2.17 3.78 -20.12
N GLU A 171 -3.44 3.98 -20.50
CA GLU A 171 -4.16 3.10 -21.42
C GLU A 171 -3.63 3.25 -22.85
N LYS A 172 -3.62 4.45 -23.41
CA LYS A 172 -3.23 4.73 -24.80
C LYS A 172 -1.79 4.30 -25.11
N GLN A 173 -0.88 4.44 -24.16
CA GLN A 173 0.53 4.06 -24.31
C GLN A 173 0.87 2.68 -23.75
N ASN A 174 -0.13 1.95 -23.23
CA ASN A 174 0.05 0.62 -22.64
C ASN A 174 1.20 0.58 -21.61
N LEU A 175 1.21 1.54 -20.69
CA LEU A 175 2.35 1.77 -19.79
C LEU A 175 2.59 0.59 -18.83
N ILE A 176 1.56 -0.18 -18.48
CA ILE A 176 1.73 -1.38 -17.64
C ILE A 176 2.56 -2.45 -18.39
N ALA A 177 2.28 -2.68 -19.66
CA ALA A 177 3.09 -3.59 -20.47
C ALA A 177 4.52 -3.08 -20.64
N ASN A 178 4.70 -1.77 -20.82
CA ASN A 178 6.03 -1.15 -20.86
C ASN A 178 6.77 -1.31 -19.53
N THR A 179 6.11 -1.14 -18.38
CA THR A 179 6.68 -1.40 -17.05
C THR A 179 7.23 -2.83 -16.98
N ASN A 180 6.46 -3.82 -17.39
CA ASN A 180 6.89 -5.22 -17.38
C ASN A 180 8.07 -5.46 -18.31
N LYS A 181 8.05 -4.89 -19.52
CA LYS A 181 9.15 -5.01 -20.50
C LYS A 181 10.45 -4.40 -19.98
N VAL A 182 10.38 -3.17 -19.46
CA VAL A 182 11.57 -2.46 -18.94
C VAL A 182 12.10 -3.13 -17.69
N SER A 183 11.21 -3.60 -16.81
CA SER A 183 11.58 -4.37 -15.63
C SER A 183 12.33 -5.66 -15.98
N ALA A 184 11.81 -6.43 -16.94
CA ALA A 184 12.48 -7.65 -17.40
C ALA A 184 13.87 -7.35 -17.96
N TYR A 185 13.99 -6.32 -18.81
CA TYR A 185 15.29 -5.88 -19.33
C TYR A 185 16.26 -5.49 -18.20
N PHE A 186 15.77 -4.70 -17.21
CA PHE A 186 16.60 -4.27 -16.09
C PHE A 186 17.13 -5.48 -15.30
N PHE A 187 16.26 -6.42 -14.92
CA PHE A 187 16.67 -7.61 -14.17
C PHE A 187 17.68 -8.48 -14.92
N GLU A 188 17.58 -8.58 -16.25
CA GLU A 188 18.59 -9.28 -17.03
C GLU A 188 19.91 -8.51 -17.10
N ALA A 189 19.84 -7.20 -17.34
CA ALA A 189 21.03 -6.36 -17.49
C ALA A 189 21.88 -6.27 -16.21
N ILE A 190 21.28 -6.30 -15.03
CA ILE A 190 22.02 -6.18 -13.77
C ILE A 190 22.66 -7.49 -13.28
N LYS A 191 22.25 -8.64 -13.82
CA LYS A 191 22.83 -9.95 -13.41
C LYS A 191 24.32 -10.07 -13.66
N VAL A 192 24.85 -9.28 -14.58
CA VAL A 192 26.26 -9.32 -14.98
C VAL A 192 27.12 -8.31 -14.20
N ILE A 193 26.54 -7.56 -13.27
CA ILE A 193 27.26 -6.56 -12.46
C ILE A 193 27.64 -7.20 -11.11
N PRO A 194 28.92 -7.52 -10.90
CA PRO A 194 29.34 -8.33 -9.74
C PRO A 194 29.23 -7.57 -8.41
N GLU A 195 29.15 -6.24 -8.43
CA GLU A 195 29.04 -5.42 -7.24
C GLU A 195 27.62 -5.43 -6.66
N ILE A 196 26.63 -5.92 -7.40
CA ILE A 196 25.23 -5.97 -6.94
C ILE A 196 25.04 -7.22 -6.08
N ILE A 197 24.80 -6.99 -4.78
CA ILE A 197 24.55 -8.04 -3.79
C ILE A 197 23.11 -8.54 -3.89
N LYS A 198 22.14 -7.62 -4.06
CA LYS A 198 20.72 -7.96 -4.07
C LYS A 198 19.89 -6.94 -4.84
N VAL A 199 18.84 -7.43 -5.47
CA VAL A 199 17.78 -6.58 -6.05
C VAL A 199 16.47 -6.90 -5.37
N LYS A 200 15.75 -5.87 -4.94
CA LYS A 200 14.45 -5.98 -4.29
C LYS A 200 13.39 -5.24 -5.10
N GLY A 201 12.14 -5.56 -4.83
CA GLY A 201 10.98 -4.88 -5.43
C GLY A 201 10.37 -5.61 -6.61
N ARG A 202 9.52 -4.90 -7.37
CA ARG A 202 8.75 -5.49 -8.47
C ARG A 202 8.41 -4.40 -9.50
N GLY A 203 8.37 -4.78 -10.80
CA GLY A 203 8.12 -3.82 -11.88
C GLY A 203 9.23 -2.76 -11.93
N LEU A 204 8.86 -1.50 -11.85
CA LEU A 204 9.78 -0.36 -11.77
C LEU A 204 9.83 0.27 -10.36
N MET A 205 9.43 -0.46 -9.35
CA MET A 205 9.64 -0.14 -7.94
C MET A 205 10.79 -1.03 -7.45
N LEU A 206 12.01 -0.58 -7.70
CA LEU A 206 13.23 -1.39 -7.58
C LEU A 206 14.24 -0.74 -6.63
N GLY A 207 14.93 -1.57 -5.88
CA GLY A 207 16.08 -1.21 -5.06
C GLY A 207 17.26 -2.14 -5.35
N VAL A 208 18.44 -1.57 -5.39
CA VAL A 208 19.70 -2.30 -5.63
C VAL A 208 20.57 -2.12 -4.40
N GLU A 209 21.11 -3.21 -3.90
CA GLU A 209 22.02 -3.26 -2.75
C GLU A 209 23.43 -3.62 -3.27
N PHE A 210 24.42 -2.82 -2.85
CA PHE A 210 25.83 -2.95 -3.21
C PHE A 210 26.67 -3.39 -2.04
#